data_ada3d464e2a440014877c0b10eabac05
#
_entry.id   ada3d464e2a440014877c0b10eabac05
#
_cell.length_a   1.000
_cell.length_b   1.000
_cell.length_c   1.000
_cell.angle_alpha   90.00
_cell.angle_beta   90.00
_cell.angle_gamma   90.00
#
_symmetry.space_group_name_H-M   'P 1'
#
loop_
_entity.id
_entity.type
_entity.pdbx_description
1 polymer ?
#
loop_
_entity_poly.entity_id
_entity_poly.type
_entity_poly.pdbx_seq_one_letter_code
_entity_poly.pdbx_strand_id
1 'polypeptide(L)'
;MHRIRIAILCLVMVLILGFSLEVVGKDTDSGAKILKKMCVPLGILVLKPDASVEPKKSAVEFDHSKHFVYDCKACHHKWDIKKEITNCTTSECHDLFKSPKKPTKYLSYTETGIKYYKYAFHRRCVGCHKEIKDKRKKMEMSYQILESKLPNTGPTGCIECHPKEE
;
A
#
# COMPACT_ATOMS: atom_id res chain seq x y z
N MET A 1 31.09 -67.41 -2.71
CA MET A 1 29.78 -66.69 -2.51
C MET A 1 29.90 -65.38 -1.72
N HIS A 2 30.79 -65.27 -0.75
CA HIS A 2 30.93 -64.06 0.09
C HIS A 2 31.47 -62.83 -0.69
N ARG A 3 32.45 -63.04 -1.58
CA ARG A 3 33.06 -61.98 -2.40
C ARG A 3 32.06 -61.34 -3.40
N ILE A 4 31.13 -62.14 -3.95
CA ILE A 4 30.10 -61.65 -4.90
C ILE A 4 29.06 -60.77 -4.16
N ARG A 5 28.71 -61.13 -2.90
CA ARG A 5 27.77 -60.35 -2.12
C ARG A 5 28.35 -58.98 -1.73
N ILE A 6 29.65 -58.90 -1.41
CA ILE A 6 30.33 -57.62 -1.11
C ILE A 6 30.39 -56.74 -2.37
N ALA A 7 30.69 -57.30 -3.54
CA ALA A 7 30.75 -56.57 -4.80
C ALA A 7 29.38 -55.97 -5.16
N ILE A 8 28.29 -56.72 -4.98
CA ILE A 8 26.93 -56.24 -5.21
C ILE A 8 26.53 -55.12 -4.24
N LEU A 9 26.92 -55.28 -2.94
CA LEU A 9 26.64 -54.24 -1.93
C LEU A 9 27.38 -52.93 -2.22
N CYS A 10 28.63 -52.98 -2.67
CA CYS A 10 29.39 -51.82 -3.07
C CYS A 10 28.78 -51.13 -4.33
N LEU A 11 28.32 -51.91 -5.29
CA LEU A 11 27.70 -51.38 -6.50
C LEU A 11 26.38 -50.67 -6.21
N VAL A 12 25.56 -51.25 -5.32
CA VAL A 12 24.32 -50.63 -4.86
C VAL A 12 24.58 -49.32 -4.06
N MET A 13 25.60 -49.30 -3.23
CA MET A 13 25.97 -48.06 -2.50
C MET A 13 26.47 -46.97 -3.44
N VAL A 14 27.23 -47.29 -4.48
CA VAL A 14 27.67 -46.31 -5.48
C VAL A 14 26.49 -45.75 -6.27
N LEU A 15 25.51 -46.60 -6.61
CA LEU A 15 24.28 -46.15 -7.28
C LEU A 15 23.40 -45.28 -6.42
N ILE A 16 23.36 -45.50 -5.09
CA ILE A 16 22.59 -44.67 -4.16
C ILE A 16 23.27 -43.32 -3.94
N LEU A 17 24.61 -43.29 -3.87
CA LEU A 17 25.39 -42.07 -3.71
C LEU A 17 25.46 -41.21 -4.99
N GLY A 18 25.24 -41.83 -6.17
CA GLY A 18 25.23 -41.15 -7.47
C GLY A 18 23.92 -40.41 -7.78
N PHE A 19 22.85 -40.64 -7.01
CA PHE A 19 21.62 -39.87 -7.12
C PHE A 19 21.68 -38.66 -6.16
N SER A 20 22.69 -37.83 -6.34
CA SER A 20 22.59 -36.44 -5.87
C SER A 20 21.46 -35.81 -6.68
N LEU A 21 20.28 -35.74 -6.10
CA LEU A 21 19.25 -34.86 -6.61
C LEU A 21 19.86 -33.44 -6.68
N GLU A 22 20.25 -33.08 -7.89
CA GLU A 22 20.32 -31.66 -8.21
C GLU A 22 18.88 -31.13 -8.11
N VAL A 23 18.49 -30.74 -6.89
CA VAL A 23 17.39 -29.80 -6.70
C VAL A 23 17.92 -28.50 -7.29
N VAL A 24 17.89 -28.40 -8.61
CA VAL A 24 17.92 -27.12 -9.30
C VAL A 24 16.65 -26.42 -8.84
N GLY A 25 16.78 -25.66 -7.77
CA GLY A 25 15.81 -24.66 -7.45
C GLY A 25 15.70 -23.80 -8.70
N LYS A 26 14.65 -23.99 -9.48
CA LYS A 26 14.21 -22.98 -10.43
C LYS A 26 13.95 -21.73 -9.58
N ASP A 27 14.97 -20.91 -9.46
CA ASP A 27 14.79 -19.54 -9.02
C ASP A 27 13.68 -18.98 -9.87
N THR A 28 12.53 -18.82 -9.24
CA THR A 28 11.42 -18.12 -9.84
C THR A 28 11.85 -16.67 -9.95
N ASP A 29 12.58 -16.35 -10.99
CA ASP A 29 13.00 -14.98 -11.40
C ASP A 29 11.81 -14.02 -11.49
N SER A 30 10.60 -14.56 -11.42
CA SER A 30 9.35 -13.81 -11.37
C SER A 30 9.22 -12.91 -10.14
N GLY A 31 9.64 -13.36 -8.95
CA GLY A 31 9.57 -12.57 -7.72
C GLY A 31 10.61 -11.44 -7.68
N ALA A 32 11.82 -11.73 -8.11
CA ALA A 32 12.89 -10.74 -8.20
C ALA A 32 12.59 -9.66 -9.25
N LYS A 33 11.93 -10.02 -10.34
CA LYS A 33 11.54 -9.09 -11.41
C LYS A 33 10.42 -8.14 -10.98
N ILE A 34 9.47 -8.62 -10.15
CA ILE A 34 8.41 -7.78 -9.58
C ILE A 34 8.99 -6.82 -8.54
N LEU A 35 9.86 -7.29 -7.65
CA LEU A 35 10.52 -6.44 -6.65
C LEU A 35 11.44 -5.39 -7.29
N LYS A 36 12.07 -5.68 -8.40
CA LYS A 36 12.89 -4.72 -9.16
C LYS A 36 12.07 -3.57 -9.75
N LYS A 37 10.78 -3.76 -9.99
CA LYS A 37 9.86 -2.75 -10.54
C LYS A 37 9.05 -2.00 -9.50
N MET A 38 9.00 -2.47 -8.25
CA MET A 38 8.26 -1.79 -7.20
C MET A 38 9.10 -0.63 -6.66
N CYS A 39 8.98 0.51 -7.31
CA CYS A 39 9.63 1.75 -6.91
C CYS A 39 8.65 2.57 -6.08
N VAL A 40 8.87 2.64 -4.77
CA VAL A 40 8.13 3.56 -3.91
C VAL A 40 8.83 4.92 -3.97
N PRO A 41 8.15 6.00 -4.37
CA PRO A 41 8.74 7.32 -4.34
C PRO A 41 9.18 7.67 -2.91
N LEU A 42 10.46 7.93 -2.72
CA LEU A 42 11.00 8.45 -1.48
C LEU A 42 10.95 9.97 -1.50
N GLY A 43 10.72 10.57 -0.33
CA GLY A 43 10.59 12.01 -0.18
C GLY A 43 9.14 12.49 -0.25
N ILE A 44 8.98 13.80 -0.34
CA ILE A 44 7.69 14.47 -0.30
C ILE A 44 7.07 14.49 -1.69
N LEU A 45 5.89 13.89 -1.81
CA LEU A 45 5.05 14.01 -3.00
C LEU A 45 4.09 15.19 -2.83
N VAL A 46 4.00 15.99 -3.88
CA VAL A 46 3.07 17.12 -3.93
C VAL A 46 1.79 16.67 -4.63
N LEU A 47 0.73 16.47 -3.85
CA LEU A 47 -0.58 16.06 -4.34
C LEU A 47 -1.41 17.29 -4.71
N LYS A 48 -1.70 17.43 -5.98
CA LYS A 48 -2.50 18.53 -6.55
C LYS A 48 -3.48 17.99 -7.59
N PRO A 49 -4.56 18.73 -7.90
CA PRO A 49 -5.44 18.33 -8.99
C PRO A 49 -4.73 18.37 -10.35
N ASP A 50 -5.35 17.77 -11.34
CA ASP A 50 -4.92 17.88 -12.74
C ASP A 50 -4.84 19.35 -13.17
N ALA A 51 -3.93 19.66 -14.09
CA ALA A 51 -3.71 21.02 -14.60
C ALA A 51 -4.95 21.66 -15.26
N SER A 52 -5.93 20.85 -15.67
CA SER A 52 -7.21 21.34 -16.20
C SER A 52 -8.14 21.95 -15.15
N VAL A 53 -7.77 21.87 -13.87
CA VAL A 53 -8.58 22.35 -12.75
C VAL A 53 -7.80 23.36 -11.93
N GLU A 54 -8.33 24.56 -11.82
CA GLU A 54 -7.80 25.56 -10.89
C GLU A 54 -8.06 25.11 -9.44
N PRO A 55 -7.01 24.94 -8.64
CA PRO A 55 -7.16 24.46 -7.27
C PRO A 55 -7.74 25.54 -6.38
N LYS A 56 -8.71 25.17 -5.54
CA LYS A 56 -9.29 26.08 -4.51
C LYS A 56 -8.49 26.08 -3.21
N LYS A 57 -7.53 25.22 -3.07
CA LYS A 57 -6.68 25.04 -1.90
C LYS A 57 -5.27 24.70 -2.36
N SER A 58 -4.30 25.04 -1.55
CA SER A 58 -2.92 24.66 -1.78
C SER A 58 -2.74 23.16 -1.95
N ALA A 59 -1.66 22.75 -2.60
CA ALA A 59 -1.29 21.36 -2.73
C ALA A 59 -1.03 20.72 -1.37
N VAL A 60 -1.16 19.40 -1.30
CA VAL A 60 -0.91 18.62 -0.09
C VAL A 60 0.44 17.91 -0.22
N GLU A 61 1.28 18.09 0.77
CA GLU A 61 2.51 17.34 0.89
C GLU A 61 2.26 15.97 1.52
N PHE A 62 2.69 14.93 0.85
CA PHE A 62 2.53 13.55 1.29
C PHE A 62 3.87 12.83 1.31
N ASP A 63 4.18 12.24 2.46
CA ASP A 63 5.39 11.45 2.67
C ASP A 63 5.03 9.98 2.87
N HIS A 64 5.42 9.12 1.93
CA HIS A 64 5.21 7.68 2.02
C HIS A 64 5.88 7.07 3.24
N SER A 65 7.05 7.57 3.64
CA SER A 65 7.81 6.99 4.74
C SER A 65 7.03 6.99 6.05
N LYS A 66 6.20 8.00 6.28
CA LYS A 66 5.33 8.11 7.46
C LYS A 66 4.17 7.10 7.46
N HIS A 67 3.93 6.45 6.32
CA HIS A 67 2.81 5.53 6.11
C HIS A 67 3.24 4.06 5.95
N PHE A 68 4.54 3.76 5.98
CA PHE A 68 5.06 2.39 5.81
C PHE A 68 4.67 1.41 6.93
N VAL A 69 4.10 1.90 8.02
CA VAL A 69 3.52 1.07 9.08
C VAL A 69 2.20 0.41 8.69
N TYR A 70 1.60 0.83 7.57
CA TYR A 70 0.35 0.30 7.03
C TYR A 70 0.61 -0.53 5.77
N ASP A 71 -0.26 -1.50 5.53
CA ASP A 71 -0.25 -2.27 4.28
C ASP A 71 -0.44 -1.34 3.06
N CYS A 72 0.33 -1.57 2.00
CA CYS A 72 0.23 -0.80 0.76
C CYS A 72 -1.19 -0.79 0.19
N LYS A 73 -1.91 -1.91 0.31
CA LYS A 73 -3.31 -2.06 -0.14
C LYS A 73 -4.29 -1.24 0.70
N ALA A 74 -3.89 -0.76 1.88
CA ALA A 74 -4.73 0.16 2.63
C ALA A 74 -5.02 1.44 1.83
N CYS A 75 -4.09 1.87 0.97
CA CYS A 75 -4.26 2.99 0.05
C CYS A 75 -4.43 2.52 -1.39
N HIS A 76 -3.56 1.64 -1.87
CA HIS A 76 -3.59 1.09 -3.23
C HIS A 76 -4.52 -0.12 -3.32
N HIS A 77 -5.80 0.07 -3.01
CA HIS A 77 -6.79 -0.98 -2.75
C HIS A 77 -7.12 -1.88 -3.96
N LYS A 78 -6.77 -1.47 -5.19
CA LYS A 78 -6.91 -2.26 -6.41
C LYS A 78 -5.64 -2.95 -6.86
N TRP A 79 -4.55 -2.80 -6.10
CA TRP A 79 -3.29 -3.44 -6.43
C TRP A 79 -3.34 -4.96 -6.16
N ASP A 80 -3.00 -5.74 -7.16
CA ASP A 80 -3.01 -7.21 -7.13
C ASP A 80 -1.63 -7.83 -6.84
N ILE A 81 -0.63 -7.02 -6.50
CA ILE A 81 0.77 -7.41 -6.23
C ILE A 81 1.54 -7.81 -7.51
N LYS A 82 0.85 -8.22 -8.57
CA LYS A 82 1.47 -8.71 -9.82
C LYS A 82 1.77 -7.59 -10.82
N LYS A 83 1.11 -6.46 -10.68
CA LYS A 83 1.23 -5.29 -11.57
C LYS A 83 1.87 -4.12 -10.86
N GLU A 84 2.29 -3.14 -11.62
CA GLU A 84 2.75 -1.86 -11.06
C GLU A 84 1.62 -1.17 -10.29
N ILE A 85 2.00 -0.49 -9.21
CA ILE A 85 1.06 0.32 -8.44
C ILE A 85 0.65 1.54 -9.28
N THR A 86 -0.63 1.70 -9.48
CA THR A 86 -1.20 2.88 -10.13
C THR A 86 -1.56 3.94 -9.10
N ASN A 87 -1.57 5.21 -9.51
CA ASN A 87 -1.99 6.30 -8.64
C ASN A 87 -3.52 6.36 -8.52
N CYS A 88 -4.01 7.14 -7.54
CA CYS A 88 -5.45 7.25 -7.28
C CYS A 88 -6.23 7.84 -8.46
N THR A 89 -5.60 8.70 -9.27
CA THR A 89 -6.24 9.42 -10.39
C THR A 89 -6.03 8.75 -11.75
N THR A 90 -5.55 7.50 -11.77
CA THR A 90 -5.51 6.69 -12.99
C THR A 90 -6.90 6.63 -13.62
N SER A 91 -6.95 6.62 -14.96
CA SER A 91 -8.21 6.52 -15.72
C SER A 91 -9.13 5.43 -15.17
N GLU A 92 -10.41 5.71 -15.13
CA GLU A 92 -11.48 4.85 -14.60
C GLU A 92 -11.47 4.63 -13.07
N CYS A 93 -10.48 5.20 -12.36
CA CYS A 93 -10.43 5.13 -10.90
C CYS A 93 -11.09 6.38 -10.26
N HIS A 94 -10.28 7.35 -9.84
CA HIS A 94 -10.75 8.59 -9.21
C HIS A 94 -10.36 9.81 -10.06
N ASP A 95 -10.70 9.76 -11.34
CA ASP A 95 -10.25 10.67 -12.39
C ASP A 95 -11.23 11.81 -12.68
N LEU A 96 -12.33 11.91 -11.93
CA LEU A 96 -13.25 13.04 -12.05
C LEU A 96 -12.74 14.22 -11.22
N PHE A 97 -12.12 15.21 -11.88
CA PHE A 97 -11.48 16.34 -11.20
C PHE A 97 -12.46 17.44 -10.80
N LYS A 98 -13.53 17.64 -11.54
CA LYS A 98 -14.54 18.69 -11.28
C LYS A 98 -15.73 18.12 -10.52
N SER A 99 -15.79 18.35 -9.20
CA SER A 99 -16.97 17.96 -8.42
C SER A 99 -18.17 18.88 -8.73
N PRO A 100 -19.42 18.40 -8.55
CA PRO A 100 -20.62 19.21 -8.76
C PRO A 100 -20.60 20.48 -7.90
N LYS A 101 -21.14 21.59 -8.44
CA LYS A 101 -21.25 22.89 -7.72
C LYS A 101 -22.09 22.77 -6.45
N LYS A 102 -23.13 21.95 -6.47
CA LYS A 102 -24.05 21.70 -5.35
C LYS A 102 -24.10 20.18 -5.08
N PRO A 103 -23.08 19.62 -4.42
CA PRO A 103 -23.09 18.20 -4.08
C PRO A 103 -24.16 17.91 -3.03
N THR A 104 -24.83 16.77 -3.14
CA THR A 104 -25.65 16.27 -2.03
C THR A 104 -24.76 15.90 -0.83
N LYS A 105 -25.31 15.98 0.36
CA LYS A 105 -24.60 15.64 1.62
C LYS A 105 -23.92 14.27 1.58
N TYR A 106 -24.50 13.33 0.85
CA TYR A 106 -24.06 11.93 0.80
C TYR A 106 -23.28 11.58 -0.47
N LEU A 107 -23.07 12.54 -1.40
CA LEU A 107 -22.39 12.24 -2.66
C LEU A 107 -21.05 11.54 -2.47
N SER A 108 -20.26 11.95 -1.49
CA SER A 108 -18.95 11.37 -1.20
C SER A 108 -19.00 9.89 -0.76
N TYR A 109 -20.18 9.35 -0.45
CA TYR A 109 -20.39 7.96 -0.05
C TYR A 109 -21.00 7.10 -1.16
N THR A 110 -21.34 7.69 -2.31
CA THR A 110 -21.88 6.96 -3.47
C THR A 110 -20.77 6.45 -4.37
N GLU A 111 -21.07 5.43 -5.17
CA GLU A 111 -20.15 4.92 -6.20
C GLU A 111 -19.73 5.99 -7.20
N THR A 112 -20.67 6.83 -7.62
CA THR A 112 -20.36 7.97 -8.51
C THR A 112 -19.53 9.01 -7.79
N GLY A 113 -19.85 9.31 -6.55
CA GLY A 113 -19.14 10.32 -5.76
C GLY A 113 -17.69 9.96 -5.52
N ILE A 114 -17.39 8.68 -5.26
CA ILE A 114 -16.03 8.23 -5.00
C ILE A 114 -15.12 8.34 -6.24
N LYS A 115 -15.67 8.45 -7.44
CA LYS A 115 -14.88 8.72 -8.65
C LYS A 115 -14.31 10.14 -8.71
N TYR A 116 -14.84 11.07 -7.92
CA TYR A 116 -14.24 12.39 -7.80
C TYR A 116 -13.00 12.30 -6.90
N TYR A 117 -11.84 12.69 -7.46
CA TYR A 117 -10.55 12.63 -6.75
C TYR A 117 -10.62 13.30 -5.37
N LYS A 118 -11.28 14.45 -5.27
CA LYS A 118 -11.46 15.19 -4.03
C LYS A 118 -12.06 14.31 -2.92
N TYR A 119 -13.13 13.57 -3.23
CA TYR A 119 -13.79 12.73 -2.22
C TYR A 119 -12.98 11.47 -1.92
N ALA A 120 -12.34 10.90 -2.92
CA ALA A 120 -11.49 9.74 -2.73
C ALA A 120 -10.32 10.05 -1.77
N PHE A 121 -9.60 11.13 -2.02
CA PHE A 121 -8.50 11.56 -1.15
C PHE A 121 -8.97 11.93 0.26
N HIS A 122 -10.01 12.76 0.38
CA HIS A 122 -10.53 13.15 1.69
C HIS A 122 -11.02 11.93 2.49
N ARG A 123 -11.75 11.02 1.85
CA ARG A 123 -12.23 9.82 2.52
C ARG A 123 -11.07 8.91 2.95
N ARG A 124 -10.06 8.76 2.13
CA ARG A 124 -8.94 7.88 2.43
C ARG A 124 -7.99 8.49 3.46
N CYS A 125 -7.52 9.70 3.24
CA CYS A 125 -6.56 10.36 4.14
C CYS A 125 -7.24 10.81 5.44
N VAL A 126 -8.17 11.75 5.36
CA VAL A 126 -8.83 12.31 6.53
C VAL A 126 -9.68 11.27 7.27
N GLY A 127 -10.32 10.36 6.54
CA GLY A 127 -11.11 9.28 7.13
C GLY A 127 -10.26 8.36 8.00
N CYS A 128 -9.12 7.90 7.48
CA CYS A 128 -8.18 7.05 8.21
C CYS A 128 -7.60 7.79 9.44
N HIS A 129 -7.15 9.03 9.28
CA HIS A 129 -6.60 9.82 10.38
C HIS A 129 -7.63 10.04 11.49
N LYS A 130 -8.89 10.31 11.15
CA LYS A 130 -9.98 10.40 12.13
C LYS A 130 -10.23 9.09 12.85
N GLU A 131 -10.26 7.98 12.13
CA GLU A 131 -10.45 6.66 12.72
C GLU A 131 -9.36 6.33 13.74
N ILE A 132 -8.09 6.62 13.42
CA ILE A 132 -6.97 6.43 14.35
C ILE A 132 -7.14 7.33 15.58
N LYS A 133 -7.50 8.59 15.38
CA LYS A 133 -7.74 9.55 16.46
C LYS A 133 -8.88 9.09 17.38
N ASP A 134 -9.96 8.59 16.83
CA ASP A 134 -11.11 8.10 17.60
C ASP A 134 -10.77 6.82 18.38
N LYS A 135 -10.01 5.89 17.77
CA LYS A 135 -9.51 4.71 18.46
C LYS A 135 -8.60 5.09 19.63
N ARG A 136 -7.68 6.02 19.42
CA ARG A 136 -6.80 6.53 20.46
C ARG A 136 -7.58 7.13 21.63
N LYS A 137 -8.55 8.01 21.33
CA LYS A 137 -9.42 8.61 22.36
C LYS A 137 -10.19 7.56 23.16
N LYS A 138 -10.72 6.53 22.52
CA LYS A 138 -11.40 5.41 23.20
C LYS A 138 -10.47 4.65 24.12
N MET A 139 -9.23 4.42 23.71
CA MET A 139 -8.24 3.75 24.56
C MET A 139 -7.84 4.59 25.76
N GLU A 140 -7.63 5.90 25.58
CA GLU A 140 -7.35 6.83 26.67
C GLU A 140 -8.49 6.85 27.70
N MET A 141 -9.75 6.82 27.25
CA MET A 141 -10.92 6.80 28.12
C MET A 141 -11.13 5.45 28.83
N SER A 142 -10.64 4.35 28.30
CA SER A 142 -10.82 3.01 28.90
C SER A 142 -9.77 2.64 29.94
N TYR A 143 -8.91 3.57 30.35
CA TYR A 143 -7.77 3.34 31.23
C TYR A 143 -6.82 2.23 30.79
N GLN A 144 -6.99 1.71 29.60
CA GLN A 144 -6.02 0.83 28.95
C GLN A 144 -4.89 1.71 28.41
N ILE A 145 -4.12 2.29 29.31
CA ILE A 145 -2.84 2.90 29.00
C ILE A 145 -1.89 1.75 28.64
N LEU A 146 -2.12 1.18 27.49
CA LEU A 146 -1.04 0.57 26.76
C LEU A 146 -0.22 1.78 26.28
N GLU A 147 0.95 1.98 26.85
CA GLU A 147 2.04 2.74 26.24
C GLU A 147 2.44 2.15 24.86
N SER A 148 1.55 1.39 24.26
CA SER A 148 1.73 0.88 22.92
C SER A 148 1.80 2.11 22.03
N LYS A 149 2.92 2.24 21.39
CA LYS A 149 3.28 3.21 20.35
C LYS A 149 2.24 3.22 19.24
N LEU A 150 1.04 3.71 19.54
CA LEU A 150 0.07 3.97 18.49
C LEU A 150 0.68 5.00 17.54
N PRO A 151 0.60 4.77 16.24
CA PRO A 151 1.10 5.72 15.27
C PRO A 151 0.43 7.08 15.51
N ASN A 152 1.18 8.15 15.29
CA ASN A 152 0.64 9.50 15.39
C ASN A 152 -0.59 9.63 14.50
N THR A 153 -1.61 10.29 15.03
CA THR A 153 -2.78 10.65 14.23
C THR A 153 -2.35 11.69 13.23
N GLY A 154 -2.44 11.45 11.96
CA GLY A 154 -2.12 12.44 10.94
C GLY A 154 -3.08 13.65 10.98
N PRO A 155 -2.88 14.64 10.10
CA PRO A 155 -3.70 15.84 10.03
C PRO A 155 -5.16 15.52 9.69
N THR A 156 -6.10 16.21 10.30
CA THR A 156 -7.55 16.05 10.07
C THR A 156 -8.25 17.34 9.68
N GLY A 157 -7.58 18.48 9.87
CA GLY A 157 -8.09 19.82 9.57
C GLY A 157 -7.73 20.29 8.16
N CYS A 158 -8.53 21.21 7.61
CA CYS A 158 -8.29 21.73 6.26
C CYS A 158 -6.92 22.39 6.11
N ILE A 159 -6.54 23.24 7.06
CA ILE A 159 -5.28 24.00 7.02
C ILE A 159 -4.05 23.17 7.41
N GLU A 160 -4.26 22.04 8.08
CA GLU A 160 -3.18 21.11 8.42
C GLU A 160 -2.68 20.33 7.19
N CYS A 161 -3.58 20.12 6.21
CA CYS A 161 -3.26 19.46 4.93
C CYS A 161 -3.03 20.46 3.81
N HIS A 162 -3.75 21.60 3.84
CA HIS A 162 -3.70 22.66 2.85
C HIS A 162 -3.23 23.96 3.54
N PRO A 163 -1.92 24.11 3.73
CA PRO A 163 -1.41 25.34 4.34
C PRO A 163 -1.83 26.55 3.52
N LYS A 164 -1.95 27.70 4.17
CA LYS A 164 -2.17 28.97 3.45
C LYS A 164 -0.92 29.27 2.64
N GLU A 165 -1.10 29.66 1.40
CA GLU A 165 -0.01 30.26 0.62
C GLU A 165 0.29 31.63 1.25
N GLU A 166 1.55 31.85 1.56
CA GLU A 166 2.08 33.14 2.04
C GLU A 166 2.16 34.16 0.91
#